data_7a3b4b82907d7a0ffba7f0b8c033bd97
#
_entry.id   7a3b4b82907d7a0ffba7f0b8c033bd97
#
_cell.length_a   1.000
_cell.length_b   1.000
_cell.length_c   1.000
_cell.angle_alpha   90.00
_cell.angle_beta   90.00
_cell.angle_gamma   90.00
#
_symmetry.space_group_name_H-M   'P 1'
#
loop_
_entity.id
_entity.type
_entity.pdbx_description
1 polymer ?
#
loop_
_entity_poly.entity_id
_entity_poly.type
_entity_poly.pdbx_seq_one_letter_code
_entity_poly.pdbx_strand_id
1 'polypeptide(L)'
;MVKSISHVVKRPGRVFGDPDVEIPVAEDLTTTPGIPLREADVSFFSRVEPLETQNIEKGADRDWVWSVYSPEVADYMRGHDERMKPLVDSAEVSANLKPSGASRNGKDLTEDIRRAARELGFGEVGFTRFDRRYLFECKRSWAKFPHAICLAMEQDYDQTQSLPSLEAEHAHFDTYEFESKRGAKLADLIREMGYHAQIHSPRDPISVMIPMFVAAGLGQLGANGQLLSPHFGSRARLMMITTDAPVTYDKPVDYGIHAFCQKCLICVERCPARALVKDKVWWRGAEKNKVIYDRCRPVMAIYEGCGICMKVCPIQKFGMPAVMNHYVQTGEVLGKGTHELEGYSLHDKGYFGPGRLPNFERSFFDIPHGRREDWLFEQFKERIAGEDIPTDGELTEFARNVKSAIDKNGITRDT
;
A
#
# COMPACT_ATOMS: atom_id res chain seq x y z
N MET A 1 11.60 28.09 -17.62
CA MET A 1 11.25 27.53 -18.93
C MET A 1 10.10 26.56 -18.71
N VAL A 2 8.95 26.77 -19.35
CA VAL A 2 7.81 25.87 -19.26
C VAL A 2 8.24 24.54 -19.90
N LYS A 3 8.04 23.42 -19.18
CA LYS A 3 8.33 22.09 -19.71
C LYS A 3 7.25 21.68 -20.73
N SER A 4 7.67 20.97 -21.76
CA SER A 4 6.73 20.40 -22.71
C SER A 4 5.87 19.32 -22.03
N ILE A 5 4.60 19.26 -22.40
CA ILE A 5 3.67 18.22 -21.94
C ILE A 5 3.71 17.08 -22.96
N SER A 6 4.05 15.87 -22.53
CA SER A 6 4.04 14.71 -23.41
C SER A 6 2.61 14.17 -23.64
N HIS A 7 1.77 14.22 -22.62
CA HIS A 7 0.36 13.85 -22.72
C HIS A 7 -0.45 14.41 -21.53
N VAL A 8 -1.79 14.31 -21.66
CA VAL A 8 -2.72 14.63 -20.59
C VAL A 8 -3.51 13.37 -20.28
N VAL A 9 -3.55 13.00 -19.01
CA VAL A 9 -4.32 11.87 -18.52
C VAL A 9 -5.67 12.37 -18.03
N LYS A 10 -6.74 11.86 -18.62
CA LYS A 10 -8.10 12.11 -18.18
C LYS A 10 -8.52 11.02 -17.20
N ARG A 11 -8.94 11.41 -16.01
CA ARG A 11 -9.42 10.49 -14.96
C ARG A 11 -10.88 10.76 -14.67
N PRO A 12 -11.71 9.71 -14.57
CA PRO A 12 -13.08 9.85 -14.06
C PRO A 12 -13.11 10.54 -12.69
N GLY A 13 -14.15 11.27 -12.41
CA GLY A 13 -14.39 11.85 -11.09
C GLY A 13 -14.28 10.83 -9.98
N ARG A 14 -13.85 11.25 -8.79
CA ARG A 14 -13.60 10.35 -7.65
C ARG A 14 -14.87 9.72 -7.08
N VAL A 15 -15.98 10.44 -7.12
CA VAL A 15 -17.31 9.95 -6.74
C VAL A 15 -18.28 10.06 -7.92
N PHE A 16 -19.39 9.34 -7.82
CA PHE A 16 -20.41 9.38 -8.88
C PHE A 16 -20.94 10.80 -9.05
N GLY A 17 -20.84 11.31 -10.29
CA GLY A 17 -21.29 12.67 -10.63
C GLY A 17 -20.21 13.75 -10.55
N ASP A 18 -19.05 13.48 -9.97
CA ASP A 18 -17.93 14.42 -10.02
C ASP A 18 -17.41 14.58 -11.46
N PRO A 19 -16.95 15.78 -11.85
CA PRO A 19 -16.33 15.98 -13.16
C PRO A 19 -15.02 15.20 -13.25
N ASP A 20 -14.71 14.76 -14.46
CA ASP A 20 -13.42 14.17 -14.76
C ASP A 20 -12.28 15.17 -14.50
N VAL A 21 -11.15 14.64 -14.08
CA VAL A 21 -9.94 15.41 -13.80
C VAL A 21 -8.92 15.20 -14.92
N GLU A 22 -8.36 16.27 -15.44
CA GLU A 22 -7.26 16.25 -16.39
C GLU A 22 -5.93 16.51 -15.70
N ILE A 23 -4.97 15.62 -15.90
CA ILE A 23 -3.66 15.67 -15.25
C ILE A 23 -2.59 15.76 -16.35
N PRO A 24 -1.85 16.87 -16.42
CA PRO A 24 -0.74 16.98 -17.36
C PRO A 24 0.44 16.15 -16.89
N VAL A 25 1.09 15.46 -17.82
CA VAL A 25 2.30 14.68 -17.56
C VAL A 25 3.44 15.27 -18.40
N ALA A 26 4.43 15.86 -17.75
CA ALA A 26 5.59 16.44 -18.41
C ALA A 26 6.43 15.34 -19.10
N GLU A 27 7.09 15.70 -20.19
CA GLU A 27 7.85 14.76 -21.01
C GLU A 27 8.92 14.01 -20.20
N ASP A 28 9.62 14.68 -19.30
CA ASP A 28 10.65 14.08 -18.44
C ASP A 28 10.10 13.25 -17.28
N LEU A 29 8.76 13.21 -17.11
CA LEU A 29 8.08 12.32 -16.16
C LEU A 29 7.47 11.10 -16.83
N THR A 30 7.44 11.06 -18.16
CA THR A 30 6.85 9.93 -18.90
C THR A 30 7.73 8.69 -18.75
N THR A 31 7.09 7.59 -18.37
CA THR A 31 7.72 6.28 -18.19
C THR A 31 6.85 5.19 -18.83
N THR A 32 7.20 3.94 -18.62
CA THR A 32 6.31 2.84 -18.98
C THR A 32 5.14 2.78 -17.98
N PRO A 33 3.89 2.71 -18.44
CA PRO A 33 2.76 2.50 -17.56
C PRO A 33 2.94 1.25 -16.69
N GLY A 34 2.51 1.37 -15.43
CA GLY A 34 2.60 0.27 -14.48
C GLY A 34 3.76 0.41 -13.52
N ILE A 35 4.25 -0.73 -13.05
CA ILE A 35 5.46 -0.86 -12.24
C ILE A 35 6.54 -1.46 -13.13
N PRO A 36 7.75 -0.88 -13.22
CA PRO A 36 8.85 -1.53 -13.92
C PRO A 36 9.12 -2.91 -13.32
N LEU A 37 9.03 -3.94 -14.13
CA LEU A 37 9.15 -5.35 -13.73
C LEU A 37 10.20 -6.07 -14.56
N ARG A 38 10.93 -6.95 -13.91
CA ARG A 38 11.66 -8.05 -14.54
C ARG A 38 10.80 -9.30 -14.42
N GLU A 39 10.07 -9.63 -15.48
CA GLU A 39 9.03 -10.67 -15.44
C GLU A 39 9.53 -12.04 -14.98
N ALA A 40 10.76 -12.40 -15.32
CA ALA A 40 11.36 -13.66 -14.88
C ALA A 40 11.61 -13.73 -13.37
N ASP A 41 11.77 -12.57 -12.72
CA ASP A 41 12.15 -12.46 -11.31
C ASP A 41 10.99 -12.06 -10.42
N VAL A 42 9.79 -11.87 -10.99
CA VAL A 42 8.60 -11.52 -10.20
C VAL A 42 8.20 -12.68 -9.33
N SER A 43 8.56 -12.56 -8.08
CA SER A 43 8.38 -13.58 -7.08
C SER A 43 8.06 -13.02 -5.71
N PHE A 44 7.19 -12.05 -5.67
CA PHE A 44 6.78 -11.41 -4.42
C PHE A 44 6.26 -12.38 -3.35
N PHE A 45 6.03 -13.57 -3.69
CA PHE A 45 5.04 -14.48 -3.24
C PHE A 45 5.60 -15.70 -2.60
N SER A 46 6.87 -15.82 -2.62
CA SER A 46 7.60 -16.77 -1.79
C SER A 46 7.51 -16.43 -0.29
N ARG A 47 6.78 -15.41 0.10
CA ARG A 47 6.38 -15.29 1.49
C ARG A 47 5.45 -16.43 1.84
N VAL A 48 5.91 -17.27 2.76
CA VAL A 48 5.12 -18.39 3.27
C VAL A 48 3.84 -17.86 3.92
N GLU A 49 3.91 -16.67 4.54
CA GLU A 49 2.83 -16.08 5.32
C GLU A 49 2.76 -14.55 5.19
N PRO A 50 1.57 -13.93 5.40
CA PRO A 50 1.45 -12.51 5.65
C PRO A 50 2.31 -12.06 6.82
N LEU A 51 2.73 -10.80 6.83
CA LEU A 51 3.61 -10.25 7.86
C LEU A 51 3.07 -10.38 9.27
N GLU A 52 1.79 -10.08 9.42
CA GLU A 52 1.09 -10.15 10.69
C GLU A 52 1.06 -11.58 11.24
N THR A 53 0.80 -12.56 10.40
CA THR A 53 0.79 -13.97 10.75
C THR A 53 2.19 -14.46 11.13
N GLN A 54 3.24 -14.05 10.39
CA GLN A 54 4.62 -14.39 10.74
C GLN A 54 5.02 -13.87 12.12
N ASN A 55 4.54 -12.70 12.49
CA ASN A 55 4.82 -12.12 13.79
C ASN A 55 4.16 -12.90 14.93
N ILE A 56 2.95 -13.41 14.72
CA ILE A 56 2.19 -14.19 15.70
C ILE A 56 2.76 -15.60 15.84
N GLU A 57 2.97 -16.30 14.73
CA GLU A 57 3.41 -17.71 14.73
C GLU A 57 4.86 -17.89 15.21
N LYS A 58 5.70 -16.88 15.04
CA LYS A 58 7.05 -16.89 15.61
C LYS A 58 7.08 -16.53 17.09
N GLY A 59 5.91 -16.52 17.77
CA GLY A 59 5.73 -16.29 19.20
C GLY A 59 6.05 -14.85 19.62
N ALA A 60 6.04 -13.88 18.66
CA ALA A 60 5.83 -12.50 19.04
C ALA A 60 4.42 -12.47 19.62
N ASP A 61 4.33 -12.51 20.92
CA ASP A 61 3.10 -12.34 21.63
C ASP A 61 2.47 -11.04 21.12
N ARG A 62 1.17 -11.08 20.76
CA ARG A 62 0.46 -9.84 20.41
C ARG A 62 0.60 -8.79 21.49
N ASP A 63 0.76 -9.23 22.72
CA ASP A 63 0.84 -8.33 23.87
C ASP A 63 2.09 -7.42 23.81
N TRP A 64 3.23 -7.86 23.27
CA TRP A 64 4.37 -6.94 23.13
C TRP A 64 4.15 -5.91 22.02
N VAL A 65 3.47 -6.27 20.94
CA VAL A 65 3.14 -5.30 19.87
C VAL A 65 2.34 -4.15 20.46
N TRP A 66 1.40 -4.46 21.35
CA TRP A 66 0.60 -3.45 22.04
C TRP A 66 1.38 -2.69 23.10
N SER A 67 2.37 -3.32 23.74
CA SER A 67 3.16 -2.70 24.81
C SER A 67 4.06 -1.55 24.34
N VAL A 68 4.35 -1.45 23.05
CA VAL A 68 5.17 -0.37 22.49
C VAL A 68 4.34 0.81 21.96
N TYR A 69 3.01 0.67 21.91
CA TYR A 69 2.09 1.76 21.59
C TYR A 69 1.70 2.54 22.86
N SER A 70 1.26 3.77 22.68
CA SER A 70 0.58 4.45 23.79
C SER A 70 -0.66 3.66 24.22
N PRO A 71 -1.06 3.72 25.51
CA PRO A 71 -2.25 3.00 25.97
C PRO A 71 -3.50 3.31 25.15
N GLU A 72 -3.68 4.55 24.74
CA GLU A 72 -4.82 5.02 23.96
C GLU A 72 -4.85 4.39 22.57
N VAL A 73 -3.69 4.34 21.88
CA VAL A 73 -3.55 3.68 20.57
C VAL A 73 -3.77 2.18 20.71
N ALA A 74 -3.19 1.55 21.73
CA ALA A 74 -3.33 0.12 21.97
C ALA A 74 -4.79 -0.26 22.24
N ASP A 75 -5.51 0.50 23.06
CA ASP A 75 -6.92 0.28 23.37
C ASP A 75 -7.80 0.44 22.12
N TYR A 76 -7.56 1.49 21.34
CA TYR A 76 -8.27 1.71 20.09
C TYR A 76 -8.07 0.56 19.11
N MET A 77 -6.82 0.10 18.93
CA MET A 77 -6.50 -0.99 18.01
C MET A 77 -7.13 -2.32 18.44
N ARG A 78 -7.16 -2.62 19.74
CA ARG A 78 -7.86 -3.82 20.26
C ARG A 78 -9.36 -3.75 19.95
N GLY A 79 -10.01 -2.64 20.23
CA GLY A 79 -11.42 -2.44 19.89
C GLY A 79 -11.70 -2.52 18.39
N HIS A 80 -10.77 -2.01 17.56
CA HIS A 80 -10.86 -2.14 16.11
C HIS A 80 -10.75 -3.61 15.67
N ASP A 81 -9.79 -4.37 16.22
CA ASP A 81 -9.64 -5.80 15.90
C ASP A 81 -10.90 -6.61 16.25
N GLU A 82 -11.55 -6.30 17.38
CA GLU A 82 -12.82 -6.93 17.76
C GLU A 82 -13.93 -6.61 16.74
N ARG A 83 -14.05 -5.37 16.29
CA ARG A 83 -15.03 -4.96 15.27
C ARG A 83 -14.75 -5.57 13.89
N MET A 84 -13.47 -5.72 13.55
CA MET A 84 -13.04 -6.30 12.27
C MET A 84 -13.16 -7.82 12.23
N LYS A 85 -13.07 -8.51 13.35
CA LYS A 85 -13.09 -9.97 13.40
C LYS A 85 -14.26 -10.60 12.61
N PRO A 86 -15.52 -10.23 12.80
CA PRO A 86 -16.62 -10.84 12.04
C PRO A 86 -16.55 -10.53 10.54
N LEU A 87 -15.94 -9.40 10.14
CA LEU A 87 -15.74 -9.04 8.74
C LEU A 87 -14.64 -9.89 8.11
N VAL A 88 -13.56 -10.15 8.84
CA VAL A 88 -12.48 -11.05 8.41
C VAL A 88 -13.00 -12.49 8.30
N ASP A 89 -13.72 -12.98 9.32
CA ASP A 89 -14.32 -14.33 9.32
C ASP A 89 -15.28 -14.51 8.12
N SER A 90 -16.08 -13.48 7.81
CA SER A 90 -16.97 -13.49 6.64
C SER A 90 -16.18 -13.49 5.32
N ALA A 91 -15.08 -12.73 5.23
CA ALA A 91 -14.23 -12.71 4.05
C ALA A 91 -13.57 -14.08 3.81
N GLU A 92 -13.15 -14.76 4.87
CA GLU A 92 -12.49 -16.06 4.78
C GLU A 92 -13.38 -17.12 4.13
N VAL A 93 -14.67 -17.15 4.46
CA VAL A 93 -15.62 -18.10 3.89
C VAL A 93 -16.24 -17.66 2.58
N SER A 94 -16.03 -16.41 2.17
CA SER A 94 -16.71 -15.76 1.03
C SER A 94 -16.53 -16.49 -0.30
N ALA A 95 -15.39 -17.18 -0.49
CA ALA A 95 -15.10 -17.99 -1.69
C ALA A 95 -16.01 -19.22 -1.84
N ASN A 96 -16.63 -19.67 -0.77
CA ASN A 96 -17.47 -20.86 -0.74
C ASN A 96 -18.97 -20.53 -0.86
N LEU A 97 -19.32 -19.24 -0.75
CA LEU A 97 -20.71 -18.81 -0.88
C LEU A 97 -21.16 -18.91 -2.34
N LYS A 98 -22.29 -19.57 -2.55
CA LYS A 98 -22.84 -19.74 -3.89
C LYS A 98 -23.54 -18.47 -4.36
N PRO A 99 -23.56 -18.22 -5.68
CA PRO A 99 -24.43 -17.20 -6.26
C PRO A 99 -25.90 -17.46 -5.87
N SER A 100 -26.62 -16.41 -5.52
CA SER A 100 -28.00 -16.50 -5.02
C SER A 100 -29.06 -16.14 -6.07
N GLY A 101 -28.65 -15.63 -7.20
CA GLY A 101 -29.57 -14.97 -8.10
C GLY A 101 -29.73 -15.57 -9.48
N ALA A 102 -29.91 -14.68 -10.43
CA ALA A 102 -30.31 -14.92 -11.80
C ALA A 102 -29.39 -15.89 -12.56
N SER A 103 -29.93 -16.50 -13.61
CA SER A 103 -29.11 -17.31 -14.52
C SER A 103 -28.04 -16.45 -15.17
N ARG A 104 -26.83 -16.97 -15.27
CA ARG A 104 -25.70 -16.37 -15.96
C ARG A 104 -26.01 -16.14 -17.42
N ASN A 105 -26.08 -14.89 -17.85
CA ASN A 105 -26.40 -14.52 -19.24
C ASN A 105 -25.15 -14.14 -20.07
N GLY A 106 -23.96 -14.17 -19.45
CA GLY A 106 -22.70 -13.81 -20.10
C GLY A 106 -22.53 -12.31 -20.43
N LYS A 107 -23.46 -11.45 -19.99
CA LYS A 107 -23.35 -10.00 -20.16
C LYS A 107 -22.14 -9.48 -19.39
N ASP A 108 -21.39 -8.55 -19.98
CA ASP A 108 -20.36 -7.78 -19.29
C ASP A 108 -20.99 -6.94 -18.16
N LEU A 109 -20.47 -7.10 -16.95
CA LEU A 109 -20.97 -6.46 -15.73
C LEU A 109 -20.06 -5.33 -15.22
N THR A 110 -19.04 -4.95 -15.97
CA THR A 110 -18.05 -3.95 -15.55
C THR A 110 -18.71 -2.69 -15.03
N GLU A 111 -19.60 -2.08 -15.82
CA GLU A 111 -20.21 -0.82 -15.44
C GLU A 111 -21.32 -0.98 -14.39
N ASP A 112 -22.02 -2.10 -14.36
CA ASP A 112 -23.00 -2.38 -13.31
C ASP A 112 -22.33 -2.51 -11.94
N ILE A 113 -21.21 -3.25 -11.88
CA ILE A 113 -20.40 -3.40 -10.66
C ILE A 113 -19.72 -2.08 -10.28
N ARG A 114 -19.18 -1.34 -11.26
CA ARG A 114 -18.55 -0.03 -11.02
C ARG A 114 -19.53 0.96 -10.40
N ARG A 115 -20.75 1.04 -10.95
CA ARG A 115 -21.82 1.88 -10.41
C ARG A 115 -22.21 1.48 -9.00
N ALA A 116 -22.48 0.18 -8.75
CA ALA A 116 -22.82 -0.32 -7.43
C ALA A 116 -21.72 -0.04 -6.38
N ALA A 117 -20.45 -0.21 -6.75
CA ALA A 117 -19.33 0.11 -5.87
C ALA A 117 -19.27 1.61 -5.54
N ARG A 118 -19.48 2.48 -6.50
CA ARG A 118 -19.51 3.94 -6.28
C ARG A 118 -20.70 4.37 -5.41
N GLU A 119 -21.87 3.79 -5.62
CA GLU A 119 -23.06 4.04 -4.78
C GLU A 119 -22.83 3.57 -3.33
N LEU A 120 -22.01 2.56 -3.13
CA LEU A 120 -21.54 2.12 -1.81
C LEU A 120 -20.44 3.03 -1.24
N GLY A 121 -19.93 4.02 -1.98
CA GLY A 121 -18.98 5.02 -1.53
C GLY A 121 -17.51 4.69 -1.79
N PHE A 122 -17.21 3.70 -2.65
CA PHE A 122 -15.85 3.54 -3.16
C PHE A 122 -15.55 4.65 -4.17
N GLY A 123 -14.56 5.47 -3.87
CA GLY A 123 -14.20 6.61 -4.70
C GLY A 123 -13.42 6.23 -5.96
N GLU A 124 -12.71 5.10 -5.93
CA GLU A 124 -12.04 4.53 -7.10
C GLU A 124 -12.36 3.05 -7.24
N VAL A 125 -12.66 2.64 -8.47
CA VAL A 125 -13.00 1.26 -8.83
C VAL A 125 -12.33 0.91 -10.14
N GLY A 126 -11.57 -0.19 -10.16
CA GLY A 126 -10.91 -0.66 -11.37
C GLY A 126 -10.89 -2.17 -11.46
N PHE A 127 -10.72 -2.68 -12.68
CA PHE A 127 -10.80 -4.11 -12.99
C PHE A 127 -9.50 -4.57 -13.63
N THR A 128 -9.00 -5.71 -13.21
CA THR A 128 -7.83 -6.33 -13.82
C THR A 128 -7.85 -7.85 -13.66
N ARG A 129 -6.96 -8.53 -14.36
CA ARG A 129 -6.71 -9.94 -14.09
C ARG A 129 -6.12 -10.09 -12.69
N PHE A 130 -6.62 -11.05 -11.93
CA PHE A 130 -6.00 -11.40 -10.66
C PHE A 130 -4.68 -12.12 -10.91
N ASP A 131 -3.57 -11.44 -10.63
CA ASP A 131 -2.24 -12.01 -10.83
C ASP A 131 -1.82 -12.84 -9.61
N ARG A 132 -1.84 -14.15 -9.80
CA ARG A 132 -1.54 -15.13 -8.74
C ARG A 132 -0.08 -15.09 -8.26
N ARG A 133 0.80 -14.43 -9.01
CA ARG A 133 2.18 -14.20 -8.57
C ARG A 133 2.25 -13.34 -7.31
N TYR A 134 1.24 -12.54 -7.04
CA TYR A 134 1.14 -11.64 -5.88
C TYR A 134 0.49 -12.28 -4.65
N LEU A 135 0.11 -13.54 -4.71
CA LEU A 135 -0.42 -14.30 -3.57
C LEU A 135 0.65 -14.65 -2.55
N PHE A 136 0.30 -14.62 -1.29
CA PHE A 136 1.07 -15.31 -0.28
C PHE A 136 0.94 -16.83 -0.47
N GLU A 137 2.01 -17.57 -0.20
CA GLU A 137 2.05 -19.00 -0.46
C GLU A 137 0.97 -19.76 0.33
N CYS A 138 0.78 -19.42 1.58
CA CYS A 138 -0.26 -19.99 2.45
C CYS A 138 -1.70 -19.74 1.96
N LYS A 139 -1.90 -18.73 1.10
CA LYS A 139 -3.22 -18.35 0.55
C LYS A 139 -3.44 -18.79 -0.90
N ARG A 140 -2.49 -19.52 -1.53
CA ARG A 140 -2.59 -19.92 -2.95
C ARG A 140 -3.81 -20.78 -3.25
N SER A 141 -4.15 -21.71 -2.39
CA SER A 141 -5.32 -22.58 -2.55
C SER A 141 -6.64 -21.88 -2.22
N TRP A 142 -6.58 -20.83 -1.43
CA TRP A 142 -7.75 -20.07 -1.01
C TRP A 142 -8.30 -19.18 -2.13
N ALA A 143 -7.42 -18.51 -2.90
CA ALA A 143 -7.85 -17.61 -3.98
C ALA A 143 -8.36 -18.42 -5.20
N LYS A 144 -9.63 -18.24 -5.58
CA LYS A 144 -10.30 -19.10 -6.55
C LYS A 144 -10.59 -18.42 -7.89
N PHE A 145 -10.90 -17.12 -7.91
CA PHE A 145 -11.47 -16.45 -9.07
C PHE A 145 -10.45 -15.62 -9.86
N PRO A 146 -10.64 -15.48 -11.19
CA PRO A 146 -9.61 -14.93 -12.08
C PRO A 146 -9.64 -13.41 -12.24
N HIS A 147 -10.77 -12.74 -11.91
CA HIS A 147 -10.94 -11.32 -12.13
C HIS A 147 -10.85 -10.56 -10.81
N ALA A 148 -10.04 -9.51 -10.75
CA ALA A 148 -9.90 -8.64 -9.59
C ALA A 148 -10.66 -7.34 -9.79
N ILE A 149 -11.52 -7.02 -8.84
CA ILE A 149 -12.18 -5.73 -8.66
C ILE A 149 -11.38 -4.99 -7.59
N CYS A 150 -10.61 -4.00 -8.00
CA CYS A 150 -9.80 -3.17 -7.12
C CYS A 150 -10.65 -1.99 -6.63
N LEU A 151 -10.79 -1.86 -5.33
CA LEU A 151 -11.67 -0.91 -4.66
C LEU A 151 -10.85 -0.01 -3.74
N ALA A 152 -10.94 1.31 -3.91
CA ALA A 152 -10.27 2.24 -3.03
C ALA A 152 -11.24 3.22 -2.39
N MET A 153 -11.06 3.44 -1.09
CA MET A 153 -11.79 4.41 -0.30
C MET A 153 -10.82 5.46 0.23
N GLU A 154 -11.26 6.71 0.25
CA GLU A 154 -10.46 7.81 0.77
C GLU A 154 -10.47 7.78 2.30
N GLN A 155 -9.30 7.78 2.89
CA GLN A 155 -9.09 8.11 4.30
C GLN A 155 -9.29 9.62 4.48
N ASP A 156 -9.91 10.04 5.58
CA ASP A 156 -10.18 11.44 5.85
C ASP A 156 -8.93 12.32 5.70
N TYR A 157 -9.10 13.43 4.95
CA TYR A 157 -7.99 14.33 4.63
C TYR A 157 -7.49 15.08 5.87
N ASP A 158 -8.39 15.71 6.62
CA ASP A 158 -8.03 16.59 7.72
C ASP A 158 -7.38 15.80 8.85
N GLN A 159 -7.97 14.66 9.21
CA GLN A 159 -7.39 13.74 10.18
C GLN A 159 -6.02 13.20 9.71
N THR A 160 -5.85 12.93 8.42
CA THR A 160 -4.54 12.51 7.88
C THR A 160 -3.48 13.61 7.99
N GLN A 161 -3.87 14.91 7.95
CA GLN A 161 -2.92 16.00 8.14
C GLN A 161 -2.40 16.09 9.59
N SER A 162 -3.09 15.51 10.58
CA SER A 162 -2.64 15.49 11.98
C SER A 162 -1.51 14.48 12.24
N LEU A 163 -1.13 13.63 11.27
CA LEU A 163 -0.04 12.64 11.42
C LEU A 163 1.25 13.23 12.03
N PRO A 164 1.93 12.53 12.94
CA PRO A 164 1.45 11.33 13.64
C PRO A 164 0.50 11.70 14.78
N SER A 165 -0.61 11.02 14.90
CA SER A 165 -1.59 11.22 15.97
C SER A 165 -2.58 10.07 16.05
N LEU A 166 -3.23 9.91 17.22
CA LEU A 166 -4.33 8.96 17.39
C LEU A 166 -5.50 9.27 16.45
N GLU A 167 -5.78 10.56 16.17
CA GLU A 167 -6.81 10.98 15.24
C GLU A 167 -6.57 10.46 13.82
N ALA A 168 -5.32 10.50 13.37
CA ALA A 168 -4.95 9.93 12.07
C ALA A 168 -5.04 8.39 12.05
N GLU A 169 -4.77 7.73 13.18
CA GLU A 169 -4.99 6.27 13.30
C GLU A 169 -6.49 5.92 13.28
N HIS A 170 -7.36 6.74 13.87
CA HIS A 170 -8.81 6.59 13.70
C HIS A 170 -9.20 6.66 12.23
N ALA A 171 -8.77 7.70 11.50
CA ALA A 171 -9.04 7.82 10.08
C ALA A 171 -8.59 6.59 9.28
N HIS A 172 -7.41 6.05 9.64
CA HIS A 172 -6.83 4.88 8.99
C HIS A 172 -7.69 3.62 9.23
N PHE A 173 -7.91 3.26 10.49
CA PHE A 173 -8.57 2.00 10.84
C PHE A 173 -10.08 2.04 10.61
N ASP A 174 -10.75 3.16 10.85
CA ASP A 174 -12.17 3.31 10.58
C ASP A 174 -12.47 3.17 9.08
N THR A 175 -11.57 3.66 8.22
CA THR A 175 -11.70 3.45 6.78
C THR A 175 -11.62 1.96 6.41
N TYR A 176 -10.76 1.17 7.04
CA TYR A 176 -10.71 -0.28 6.83
C TYR A 176 -12.02 -0.98 7.26
N GLU A 177 -12.62 -0.54 8.35
CA GLU A 177 -13.90 -1.06 8.81
C GLU A 177 -15.03 -0.71 7.82
N PHE A 178 -15.08 0.55 7.37
CA PHE A 178 -16.08 1.01 6.41
C PHE A 178 -15.96 0.30 5.06
N GLU A 179 -14.75 0.20 4.52
CA GLU A 179 -14.56 -0.46 3.23
C GLU A 179 -14.87 -1.96 3.31
N SER A 180 -14.55 -2.63 4.43
CA SER A 180 -14.87 -4.05 4.62
C SER A 180 -16.37 -4.29 4.68
N LYS A 181 -17.13 -3.46 5.40
CA LYS A 181 -18.61 -3.53 5.46
C LYS A 181 -19.25 -3.30 4.08
N ARG A 182 -18.74 -2.35 3.33
CA ARG A 182 -19.26 -2.00 2.00
C ARG A 182 -18.83 -3.00 0.94
N GLY A 183 -17.62 -3.53 1.04
CA GLY A 183 -17.15 -4.61 0.19
C GLY A 183 -17.95 -5.90 0.37
N ALA A 184 -18.36 -6.22 1.59
CA ALA A 184 -19.25 -7.34 1.85
C ALA A 184 -20.60 -7.16 1.12
N LYS A 185 -21.21 -5.96 1.19
CA LYS A 185 -22.43 -5.64 0.44
C LYS A 185 -22.26 -5.75 -1.06
N LEU A 186 -21.13 -5.25 -1.60
CA LEU A 186 -20.85 -5.37 -3.01
C LEU A 186 -20.69 -6.82 -3.44
N ALA A 187 -20.05 -7.65 -2.61
CA ALA A 187 -19.92 -9.07 -2.88
C ALA A 187 -21.28 -9.78 -2.91
N ASP A 188 -22.24 -9.39 -2.04
CA ASP A 188 -23.60 -9.89 -2.06
C ASP A 188 -24.34 -9.50 -3.34
N LEU A 189 -24.24 -8.24 -3.77
CA LEU A 189 -24.80 -7.78 -5.04
C LEU A 189 -24.26 -8.57 -6.24
N ILE A 190 -22.95 -8.87 -6.26
CA ILE A 190 -22.36 -9.68 -7.32
C ILE A 190 -22.93 -11.12 -7.28
N ARG A 191 -23.17 -11.68 -6.10
CA ARG A 191 -23.81 -13.00 -5.95
C ARG A 191 -25.26 -12.98 -6.41
N GLU A 192 -25.99 -11.90 -6.16
CA GLU A 192 -27.35 -11.70 -6.68
C GLU A 192 -27.39 -11.59 -8.21
N MET A 193 -26.31 -11.07 -8.83
CA MET A 193 -26.13 -11.08 -10.29
C MET A 193 -25.78 -12.47 -10.86
N GLY A 194 -25.66 -13.49 -10.02
CA GLY A 194 -25.43 -14.88 -10.42
C GLY A 194 -23.95 -15.31 -10.47
N TYR A 195 -23.03 -14.54 -9.92
CA TYR A 195 -21.59 -14.81 -9.96
C TYR A 195 -20.98 -14.96 -8.58
N HIS A 196 -19.85 -15.62 -8.48
CA HIS A 196 -19.12 -15.73 -7.22
C HIS A 196 -18.40 -14.41 -6.91
N ALA A 197 -18.27 -14.12 -5.62
CA ALA A 197 -17.49 -13.00 -5.14
C ALA A 197 -16.72 -13.40 -3.88
N GLN A 198 -15.39 -13.30 -3.96
CA GLN A 198 -14.48 -13.60 -2.87
C GLN A 198 -13.85 -12.31 -2.35
N ILE A 199 -13.99 -12.04 -1.06
CA ILE A 199 -13.54 -10.81 -0.43
C ILE A 199 -12.09 -10.97 0.03
N HIS A 200 -11.22 -10.03 -0.37
CA HIS A 200 -9.86 -9.89 0.11
C HIS A 200 -9.82 -8.76 1.12
N SER A 201 -9.92 -9.12 2.39
CA SER A 201 -9.96 -8.16 3.49
C SER A 201 -8.66 -7.35 3.58
N PRO A 202 -8.72 -6.05 3.84
CA PRO A 202 -7.51 -5.26 4.10
C PRO A 202 -6.82 -5.67 5.40
N ARG A 203 -7.54 -6.29 6.34
CA ARG A 203 -7.02 -6.71 7.65
C ARG A 203 -6.37 -8.11 7.62
N ASP A 204 -6.82 -8.99 6.74
CA ASP A 204 -6.17 -10.29 6.47
C ASP A 204 -5.76 -10.34 4.98
N PRO A 205 -4.64 -9.70 4.63
CA PRO A 205 -4.24 -9.61 3.24
C PRO A 205 -3.83 -10.98 2.70
N ILE A 206 -4.36 -11.30 1.52
CA ILE A 206 -4.12 -12.55 0.80
C ILE A 206 -2.99 -12.42 -0.19
N SER A 207 -2.78 -11.20 -0.63
CA SER A 207 -1.82 -10.85 -1.67
C SER A 207 -1.26 -9.45 -1.45
N VAL A 208 -0.18 -9.16 -2.16
CA VAL A 208 0.29 -7.78 -2.32
C VAL A 208 -0.64 -7.08 -3.30
N MET A 209 -1.48 -6.15 -2.82
CA MET A 209 -2.57 -5.57 -3.61
C MET A 209 -2.11 -4.49 -4.61
N ILE A 210 -1.13 -3.65 -4.25
CA ILE A 210 -0.71 -2.48 -5.06
C ILE A 210 -0.50 -2.82 -6.55
N PRO A 211 0.14 -3.93 -6.94
CA PRO A 211 0.33 -4.26 -8.36
C PRO A 211 -0.97 -4.40 -9.15
N MET A 212 -2.03 -4.96 -8.55
CA MET A 212 -3.33 -5.07 -9.20
C MET A 212 -3.98 -3.70 -9.37
N PHE A 213 -3.87 -2.81 -8.37
CA PHE A 213 -4.36 -1.43 -8.46
C PHE A 213 -3.64 -0.64 -9.54
N VAL A 214 -2.32 -0.81 -9.69
CA VAL A 214 -1.55 -0.20 -10.78
C VAL A 214 -1.99 -0.77 -12.14
N ALA A 215 -2.17 -2.09 -12.24
CA ALA A 215 -2.64 -2.74 -13.47
C ALA A 215 -4.06 -2.29 -13.86
N ALA A 216 -4.90 -1.97 -12.87
CA ALA A 216 -6.24 -1.41 -13.06
C ALA A 216 -6.24 0.13 -13.28
N GLY A 217 -5.07 0.75 -13.40
CA GLY A 217 -4.95 2.20 -13.69
C GLY A 217 -5.33 3.12 -12.55
N LEU A 218 -5.38 2.64 -11.30
CA LEU A 218 -5.83 3.42 -10.14
C LEU A 218 -4.73 4.25 -9.47
N GLY A 219 -3.51 4.17 -9.95
CA GLY A 219 -2.37 4.92 -9.44
C GLY A 219 -1.03 4.31 -9.86
N GLN A 220 0.04 4.80 -9.26
CA GLN A 220 1.39 4.26 -9.42
C GLN A 220 2.09 4.12 -8.07
N LEU A 221 3.14 3.30 -8.01
CA LEU A 221 3.93 3.10 -6.80
C LEU A 221 4.75 4.34 -6.46
N GLY A 222 4.52 4.92 -5.29
CA GLY A 222 5.29 6.05 -4.78
C GLY A 222 6.62 5.64 -4.14
N ALA A 223 7.54 6.62 -4.00
CA ALA A 223 8.81 6.41 -3.29
C ALA A 223 8.62 6.06 -1.81
N ASN A 224 7.48 6.37 -1.22
CA ASN A 224 7.12 5.95 0.14
C ASN A 224 6.64 4.48 0.24
N GLY A 225 6.66 3.75 -0.87
CA GLY A 225 6.24 2.35 -0.93
C GLY A 225 4.73 2.12 -0.93
N GLN A 226 3.94 3.18 -1.08
CA GLN A 226 2.47 3.13 -1.12
C GLN A 226 1.95 3.37 -2.53
N LEU A 227 0.70 2.97 -2.80
CA LEU A 227 -0.01 3.42 -3.98
C LEU A 227 -0.25 4.94 -3.87
N LEU A 228 0.12 5.69 -4.88
CA LEU A 228 -0.31 7.07 -5.04
C LEU A 228 -1.44 7.11 -6.07
N SER A 229 -2.64 7.32 -5.57
CA SER A 229 -3.82 7.56 -6.39
C SER A 229 -3.81 9.01 -6.89
N PRO A 230 -4.23 9.27 -8.13
CA PRO A 230 -4.39 10.64 -8.62
C PRO A 230 -5.48 11.44 -7.88
N HIS A 231 -6.42 10.77 -7.21
CA HIS A 231 -7.48 11.43 -6.44
C HIS A 231 -7.13 11.58 -4.96
N PHE A 232 -6.58 10.53 -4.35
CA PHE A 232 -6.40 10.45 -2.89
C PHE A 232 -4.94 10.50 -2.45
N GLY A 233 -4.00 10.54 -3.39
CA GLY A 233 -2.59 10.37 -3.05
C GLY A 233 -2.39 9.04 -2.32
N SER A 234 -1.66 9.07 -1.21
CA SER A 234 -1.44 7.89 -0.35
C SER A 234 -2.57 7.64 0.68
N ARG A 235 -3.64 8.45 0.67
CA ARG A 235 -4.82 8.22 1.52
C ARG A 235 -5.76 7.15 0.99
N ALA A 236 -5.49 6.57 -0.17
CA ALA A 236 -6.26 5.45 -0.69
C ALA A 236 -6.11 4.23 0.24
N ARG A 237 -7.20 3.78 0.85
CA ARG A 237 -7.26 2.47 1.51
C ARG A 237 -7.76 1.46 0.49
N LEU A 238 -7.17 0.28 0.51
CA LEU A 238 -7.28 -0.67 -0.59
C LEU A 238 -7.92 -1.97 -0.12
N MET A 239 -8.99 -2.38 -0.78
CA MET A 239 -9.51 -3.73 -0.69
C MET A 239 -9.78 -4.30 -2.08
N MET A 240 -10.00 -5.59 -2.17
CA MET A 240 -10.23 -6.26 -3.44
C MET A 240 -11.34 -7.31 -3.31
N ILE A 241 -12.09 -7.49 -4.38
CA ILE A 241 -12.99 -8.63 -4.55
C ILE A 241 -12.54 -9.38 -5.80
N THR A 242 -12.41 -10.70 -5.71
CA THR A 242 -12.23 -11.52 -6.90
C THR A 242 -13.53 -12.21 -7.29
N THR A 243 -13.76 -12.36 -8.60
CA THR A 243 -15.02 -12.87 -9.14
C THR A 243 -14.81 -13.69 -10.41
N ASP A 244 -15.80 -14.50 -10.78
CA ASP A 244 -15.94 -15.14 -12.07
C ASP A 244 -16.95 -14.41 -12.99
N ALA A 245 -17.41 -13.23 -12.60
CA ALA A 245 -18.27 -12.38 -13.42
C ALA A 245 -17.54 -11.88 -14.67
N PRO A 246 -18.20 -11.87 -15.84
CA PRO A 246 -17.61 -11.29 -17.05
C PRO A 246 -17.38 -9.78 -16.84
N VAL A 247 -16.12 -9.37 -16.88
CA VAL A 247 -15.70 -7.97 -16.75
C VAL A 247 -14.63 -7.61 -17.77
N THR A 248 -14.66 -6.40 -18.26
CA THR A 248 -13.62 -5.81 -19.10
C THR A 248 -12.55 -5.18 -18.22
N TYR A 249 -11.28 -5.47 -18.49
CA TYR A 249 -10.17 -4.93 -17.73
C TYR A 249 -9.82 -3.50 -18.12
N ASP A 250 -9.56 -2.71 -17.10
CA ASP A 250 -8.88 -1.42 -17.25
C ASP A 250 -7.40 -1.64 -17.61
N LYS A 251 -6.71 -0.55 -17.93
CA LYS A 251 -5.29 -0.59 -18.30
C LYS A 251 -4.46 0.24 -17.34
N PRO A 252 -3.20 -0.12 -17.09
CA PRO A 252 -2.30 0.73 -16.33
C PRO A 252 -2.15 2.09 -17.03
N VAL A 253 -2.01 3.14 -16.21
CA VAL A 253 -1.89 4.53 -16.67
C VAL A 253 -0.59 5.11 -16.15
N ASP A 254 0.15 5.79 -17.02
CA ASP A 254 1.30 6.57 -16.63
C ASP A 254 0.85 7.98 -16.20
N TYR A 255 0.84 8.21 -14.91
CA TYR A 255 0.56 9.51 -14.29
C TYR A 255 1.82 10.35 -14.10
N GLY A 256 2.98 9.84 -14.51
CA GLY A 256 4.27 10.46 -14.23
C GLY A 256 4.74 10.33 -12.79
N ILE A 257 3.98 9.66 -11.91
CA ILE A 257 4.28 9.55 -10.47
C ILE A 257 5.63 8.85 -10.24
N HIS A 258 5.90 7.77 -10.98
CA HIS A 258 7.11 6.99 -10.78
C HIS A 258 8.39 7.80 -11.02
N ALA A 259 8.41 8.63 -12.06
CA ALA A 259 9.53 9.53 -12.34
C ALA A 259 9.51 10.78 -11.44
N PHE A 260 8.32 11.36 -11.20
CA PHE A 260 8.16 12.51 -10.31
C PHE A 260 8.70 12.24 -8.91
N CYS A 261 8.42 11.05 -8.35
CA CYS A 261 8.92 10.67 -7.04
C CYS A 261 10.46 10.74 -6.94
N GLN A 262 11.20 10.45 -8.03
CA GLN A 262 12.66 10.56 -8.07
C GLN A 262 13.16 12.01 -8.15
N LYS A 263 12.34 12.93 -8.61
CA LYS A 263 12.61 14.38 -8.58
C LYS A 263 12.23 14.98 -7.22
N CYS A 264 11.19 14.46 -6.62
CA CYS A 264 10.63 14.96 -5.35
C CYS A 264 11.47 14.53 -4.14
N LEU A 265 11.50 13.24 -3.82
CA LEU A 265 12.19 12.59 -2.70
C LEU A 265 11.87 13.14 -1.29
N ILE A 266 10.91 14.05 -1.15
CA ILE A 266 10.59 14.67 0.16
C ILE A 266 10.29 13.61 1.22
N CYS A 267 9.47 12.60 0.92
CA CYS A 267 9.14 11.55 1.89
C CYS A 267 10.38 10.75 2.33
N VAL A 268 11.37 10.59 1.45
CA VAL A 268 12.65 9.93 1.74
C VAL A 268 13.50 10.81 2.66
N GLU A 269 13.64 12.10 2.30
CA GLU A 269 14.45 13.08 3.02
C GLU A 269 13.86 13.45 4.39
N ARG A 270 12.52 13.37 4.52
CA ARG A 270 11.79 13.71 5.74
C ARG A 270 11.47 12.51 6.64
N CYS A 271 11.81 11.28 6.23
CA CYS A 271 11.56 10.10 7.02
C CYS A 271 12.31 10.16 8.37
N PRO A 272 11.60 10.21 9.51
CA PRO A 272 12.26 10.32 10.82
C PRO A 272 13.14 9.11 11.13
N ALA A 273 12.72 7.94 10.68
CA ALA A 273 13.45 6.69 10.83
C ALA A 273 14.61 6.52 9.83
N ARG A 274 14.70 7.36 8.78
CA ARG A 274 15.59 7.13 7.63
C ARG A 274 15.41 5.72 7.04
N ALA A 275 14.14 5.30 6.95
CA ALA A 275 13.77 3.94 6.56
C ALA A 275 13.54 3.81 5.05
N LEU A 276 13.48 4.91 4.29
CA LEU A 276 13.26 4.90 2.86
C LEU A 276 14.59 5.03 2.12
N VAL A 277 14.88 4.06 1.26
CA VAL A 277 16.10 4.08 0.42
C VAL A 277 15.93 5.10 -0.69
N LYS A 278 16.92 5.99 -0.85
CA LYS A 278 16.86 7.11 -1.82
C LYS A 278 16.84 6.60 -3.26
N ASP A 279 17.79 5.74 -3.59
CA ASP A 279 17.91 5.21 -4.94
C ASP A 279 16.98 4.02 -5.11
N LYS A 280 16.42 3.88 -6.30
CA LYS A 280 15.63 2.69 -6.63
C LYS A 280 16.53 1.48 -6.70
N VAL A 281 16.00 0.37 -6.25
CA VAL A 281 16.64 -0.94 -6.34
C VAL A 281 15.66 -1.93 -6.95
N TRP A 282 16.20 -2.90 -7.67
CA TRP A 282 15.43 -4.07 -8.06
C TRP A 282 15.23 -4.96 -6.85
N TRP A 283 13.97 -5.22 -6.50
CA TRP A 283 13.63 -6.07 -5.38
C TRP A 283 12.49 -6.99 -5.76
N ARG A 284 12.78 -8.29 -5.80
CA ARG A 284 11.81 -9.32 -6.22
C ARG A 284 11.14 -8.97 -7.54
N GLY A 285 11.93 -8.59 -8.53
CA GLY A 285 11.49 -8.28 -9.87
C GLY A 285 10.82 -6.92 -10.05
N ALA A 286 10.69 -6.09 -9.03
CA ALA A 286 10.16 -4.74 -9.16
C ALA A 286 11.21 -3.66 -8.83
N GLU A 287 11.31 -2.64 -9.68
CA GLU A 287 12.13 -1.46 -9.40
C GLU A 287 11.39 -0.50 -8.47
N LYS A 288 11.96 -0.23 -7.31
CA LYS A 288 11.33 0.62 -6.29
C LYS A 288 12.30 1.21 -5.27
N ASN A 289 11.87 2.27 -4.58
CA ASN A 289 12.51 2.68 -3.34
C ASN A 289 12.15 1.65 -2.25
N LYS A 290 13.17 1.03 -1.66
CA LYS A 290 12.96 0.00 -0.63
C LYS A 290 12.67 0.65 0.71
N VAL A 291 11.67 0.17 1.40
CA VAL A 291 11.40 0.52 2.80
C VAL A 291 12.15 -0.46 3.69
N ILE A 292 13.01 0.06 4.57
CA ILE A 292 13.72 -0.72 5.58
C ILE A 292 12.80 -0.87 6.78
N TYR A 293 12.18 -2.04 6.88
CA TYR A 293 11.12 -2.29 7.86
C TYR A 293 11.61 -2.19 9.30
N ASP A 294 12.80 -2.71 9.59
CA ASP A 294 13.40 -2.68 10.94
C ASP A 294 13.62 -1.25 11.46
N ARG A 295 13.75 -0.27 10.56
CA ARG A 295 13.80 1.13 10.94
C ARG A 295 12.42 1.78 10.99
N CYS A 296 11.54 1.43 10.06
CA CYS A 296 10.20 2.00 9.98
C CYS A 296 9.33 1.58 11.17
N ARG A 297 9.30 0.30 11.49
CA ARG A 297 8.37 -0.28 12.45
C ARG A 297 8.50 0.28 13.87
N PRO A 298 9.71 0.42 14.47
CA PRO A 298 9.84 1.03 15.80
C PRO A 298 9.30 2.45 15.87
N VAL A 299 9.61 3.29 14.87
CA VAL A 299 9.08 4.67 14.82
C VAL A 299 7.56 4.66 14.63
N MET A 300 7.04 3.77 13.80
CA MET A 300 5.60 3.64 13.58
C MET A 300 4.87 3.20 14.85
N ALA A 301 5.47 2.32 15.64
CA ALA A 301 4.88 1.83 16.88
C ALA A 301 4.87 2.91 17.99
N ILE A 302 5.96 3.65 18.13
CA ILE A 302 6.10 4.66 19.20
C ILE A 302 5.33 5.96 18.89
N TYR A 303 5.23 6.34 17.61
CA TYR A 303 4.62 7.61 17.18
C TYR A 303 3.32 7.36 16.40
N GLU A 304 2.32 6.83 17.07
CA GLU A 304 0.91 6.68 16.61
C GLU A 304 0.80 6.40 15.12
N GLY A 305 1.32 5.24 14.68
CA GLY A 305 1.32 4.86 13.27
C GLY A 305 2.28 5.65 12.36
N CYS A 306 2.94 6.69 12.87
CA CYS A 306 3.85 7.61 12.21
C CYS A 306 3.26 8.30 10.97
N GLY A 307 3.21 7.67 9.79
CA GLY A 307 2.60 8.20 8.57
C GLY A 307 3.24 9.50 7.99
N ILE A 308 4.38 9.98 8.51
CA ILE A 308 5.02 11.22 8.05
C ILE A 308 5.30 11.21 6.55
N CYS A 309 5.68 10.07 5.98
CA CYS A 309 5.88 9.94 4.53
C CYS A 309 4.59 10.17 3.71
N MET A 310 3.42 10.00 4.32
CA MET A 310 2.14 10.40 3.74
C MET A 310 1.93 11.91 3.89
N LYS A 311 2.07 12.43 5.12
CA LYS A 311 1.84 13.85 5.44
C LYS A 311 2.66 14.79 4.56
N VAL A 312 3.94 14.49 4.34
CA VAL A 312 4.86 15.35 3.57
C VAL A 312 4.83 15.07 2.06
N CYS A 313 3.89 14.26 1.58
CA CYS A 313 3.75 14.00 0.15
C CYS A 313 2.97 15.14 -0.51
N PRO A 314 3.54 15.87 -1.48
CA PRO A 314 2.84 16.97 -2.14
C PRO A 314 1.58 16.51 -2.87
N ILE A 315 1.60 15.32 -3.51
CA ILE A 315 0.43 14.75 -4.19
C ILE A 315 -0.70 14.50 -3.19
N GLN A 316 -0.37 13.99 -2.01
CA GLN A 316 -1.35 13.77 -0.96
C GLN A 316 -1.88 15.09 -0.38
N LYS A 317 -1.00 16.08 -0.20
CA LYS A 317 -1.36 17.34 0.45
C LYS A 317 -2.12 18.31 -0.45
N PHE A 318 -1.62 18.53 -1.66
CA PHE A 318 -2.14 19.55 -2.57
C PHE A 318 -3.01 18.99 -3.69
N GLY A 319 -3.07 17.65 -3.81
CA GLY A 319 -3.69 16.97 -4.93
C GLY A 319 -2.81 16.91 -6.18
N MET A 320 -2.96 15.84 -6.92
CA MET A 320 -2.11 15.57 -8.08
C MET A 320 -2.23 16.62 -9.19
N PRO A 321 -3.44 17.16 -9.55
CA PRO A 321 -3.53 18.18 -10.59
C PRO A 321 -2.71 19.42 -10.26
N ALA A 322 -2.78 19.92 -9.03
CA ALA A 322 -2.03 21.11 -8.62
C ALA A 322 -0.52 20.88 -8.69
N VAL A 323 -0.05 19.71 -8.21
CA VAL A 323 1.37 19.35 -8.20
C VAL A 323 1.91 19.20 -9.63
N MET A 324 1.20 18.51 -10.51
CA MET A 324 1.65 18.27 -11.88
C MET A 324 1.57 19.54 -12.74
N ASN A 325 0.54 20.36 -12.57
CA ASN A 325 0.47 21.68 -13.23
C ASN A 325 1.64 22.58 -12.81
N HIS A 326 1.95 22.64 -11.52
CA HIS A 326 3.08 23.40 -11.03
C HIS A 326 4.40 22.89 -11.64
N TYR A 327 4.60 21.56 -11.63
CA TYR A 327 5.80 20.95 -12.18
C TYR A 327 5.97 21.21 -13.68
N VAL A 328 4.91 21.11 -14.47
CA VAL A 328 4.93 21.42 -15.91
C VAL A 328 5.33 22.87 -16.16
N GLN A 329 4.84 23.81 -15.34
CA GLN A 329 5.13 25.23 -15.49
C GLN A 329 6.54 25.62 -15.03
N THR A 330 7.00 25.10 -13.92
CA THR A 330 8.21 25.55 -13.23
C THR A 330 9.37 24.56 -13.30
N GLY A 331 9.12 23.28 -13.43
CA GLY A 331 10.08 22.20 -13.26
C GLY A 331 10.41 21.89 -11.78
N GLU A 332 9.68 22.50 -10.85
CA GLU A 332 9.91 22.38 -9.42
C GLU A 332 8.78 21.60 -8.73
N VAL A 333 9.10 21.05 -7.56
CA VAL A 333 8.13 20.31 -6.74
C VAL A 333 7.35 21.30 -5.87
N LEU A 334 6.04 21.35 -6.02
CA LEU A 334 5.17 22.25 -5.26
C LEU A 334 5.35 22.04 -3.76
N GLY A 335 5.65 23.14 -3.05
CA GLY A 335 5.81 23.18 -1.62
C GLY A 335 7.14 22.63 -1.06
N LYS A 336 8.06 22.14 -1.89
CA LYS A 336 9.38 21.66 -1.44
C LYS A 336 10.14 22.77 -0.71
N GLY A 337 10.72 22.45 0.45
CA GLY A 337 11.46 23.39 1.28
C GLY A 337 10.56 24.26 2.18
N THR A 338 9.25 24.09 2.17
CA THR A 338 8.34 24.87 3.02
C THR A 338 7.97 24.13 4.30
N HIS A 339 7.74 24.90 5.37
CA HIS A 339 7.21 24.35 6.63
C HIS A 339 5.81 23.76 6.48
N GLU A 340 5.02 24.31 5.58
CA GLU A 340 3.66 23.84 5.28
C GLU A 340 3.65 22.40 4.80
N LEU A 341 4.54 22.04 3.87
CA LEU A 341 4.60 20.68 3.33
C LEU A 341 5.45 19.75 4.19
N GLU A 342 6.63 20.21 4.62
CA GLU A 342 7.65 19.35 5.20
C GLU A 342 7.69 19.35 6.73
N GLY A 343 6.95 20.26 7.37
CA GLY A 343 6.91 20.38 8.83
C GLY A 343 6.10 19.27 9.50
N TYR A 344 6.63 18.73 10.59
CA TYR A 344 5.95 17.78 11.46
C TYR A 344 6.47 17.85 12.90
N SER A 345 5.70 17.34 13.83
CA SER A 345 6.10 17.20 15.23
C SER A 345 6.11 15.74 15.66
N LEU A 346 7.01 15.38 16.57
CA LEU A 346 6.96 14.15 17.35
C LEU A 346 6.77 14.53 18.81
N HIS A 347 5.89 13.82 19.53
CA HIS A 347 5.38 14.28 20.84
C HIS A 347 6.47 14.52 21.89
N ASP A 348 7.55 13.72 21.91
CA ASP A 348 8.65 13.82 22.89
C ASP A 348 9.90 14.54 22.34
N LYS A 349 9.93 14.88 21.05
CA LYS A 349 11.11 15.42 20.36
C LYS A 349 10.90 16.81 19.78
N GLY A 350 9.65 17.29 19.75
CA GLY A 350 9.29 18.62 19.26
C GLY A 350 9.13 18.71 17.75
N TYR A 351 9.28 19.91 17.22
CA TYR A 351 9.01 20.25 15.83
C TYR A 351 10.24 20.15 14.92
N PHE A 352 10.04 19.60 13.72
CA PHE A 352 11.04 19.45 12.67
C PHE A 352 10.58 20.11 11.38
N GLY A 353 11.18 21.24 11.03
CA GLY A 353 11.02 21.91 9.74
C GLY A 353 11.89 21.30 8.63
N PRO A 354 11.86 21.89 7.40
CA PRO A 354 12.67 21.43 6.27
C PRO A 354 14.13 21.23 6.64
N GLY A 355 14.75 20.17 6.14
CA GLY A 355 16.16 19.85 6.38
C GLY A 355 16.51 19.37 7.79
N ARG A 356 15.57 19.32 8.73
CA ARG A 356 15.80 18.88 10.10
C ARG A 356 15.12 17.54 10.37
N LEU A 357 15.87 16.58 10.92
CA LEU A 357 15.37 15.26 11.28
C LEU A 357 15.61 14.99 12.78
N PRO A 358 14.75 14.19 13.42
CA PRO A 358 15.04 13.69 14.76
C PRO A 358 16.27 12.80 14.75
N ASN A 359 16.94 12.77 15.90
CA ASN A 359 17.98 11.79 16.15
C ASN A 359 17.41 10.69 17.07
N PHE A 360 17.67 9.44 16.68
CA PHE A 360 17.37 8.26 17.47
C PHE A 360 18.68 7.54 17.78
N GLU A 361 18.85 7.14 19.02
CA GLU A 361 19.94 6.25 19.39
C GLU A 361 19.75 4.87 18.71
N ARG A 362 20.85 4.16 18.53
CA ARG A 362 20.80 2.86 17.86
C ARG A 362 19.87 1.87 18.59
N SER A 363 19.92 1.85 19.90
CA SER A 363 19.07 1.03 20.77
C SER A 363 17.56 1.23 20.58
N PHE A 364 17.15 2.40 20.08
CA PHE A 364 15.75 2.64 19.74
C PHE A 364 15.23 1.68 18.67
N PHE A 365 16.09 1.26 17.75
CA PHE A 365 15.73 0.33 16.67
C PHE A 365 15.86 -1.15 17.08
N ASP A 366 16.33 -1.43 18.29
CA ASP A 366 16.40 -2.78 18.84
C ASP A 366 15.05 -3.25 19.44
N ILE A 367 14.02 -2.40 19.37
CA ILE A 367 12.66 -2.75 19.79
C ILE A 367 12.19 -3.99 19.00
N PRO A 368 11.77 -5.07 19.68
CA PRO A 368 11.25 -6.25 19.03
C PRO A 368 10.06 -5.89 18.14
N HIS A 369 10.08 -6.29 16.89
CA HIS A 369 8.96 -6.02 15.96
C HIS A 369 8.65 -7.24 15.07
N GLY A 370 9.14 -8.40 15.47
CA GLY A 370 8.82 -9.71 14.87
C GLY A 370 9.36 -9.93 13.46
N ARG A 371 10.03 -8.95 12.85
CA ARG A 371 10.54 -9.06 11.50
C ARG A 371 11.83 -8.28 11.33
N ARG A 372 12.83 -8.91 10.72
CA ARG A 372 14.08 -8.27 10.31
C ARG A 372 14.30 -8.53 8.82
N GLU A 373 14.18 -7.50 8.02
CA GLU A 373 14.48 -7.52 6.58
C GLU A 373 15.79 -6.82 6.23
N ASP A 374 16.32 -5.97 7.11
CA ASP A 374 17.51 -5.18 6.82
C ASP A 374 18.71 -6.05 6.50
N TRP A 375 18.92 -7.09 7.28
CA TRP A 375 20.02 -8.02 7.04
C TRP A 375 19.88 -8.72 5.67
N LEU A 376 18.66 -9.02 5.21
CA LEU A 376 18.41 -9.57 3.89
C LEU A 376 18.73 -8.55 2.80
N PHE A 377 18.33 -7.30 3.01
CA PHE A 377 18.63 -6.20 2.11
C PHE A 377 20.13 -5.91 2.08
N GLU A 378 20.78 -5.81 3.22
CA GLU A 378 22.23 -5.57 3.31
C GLU A 378 23.04 -6.71 2.68
N GLN A 379 22.64 -7.96 2.87
CA GLN A 379 23.29 -9.10 2.25
C GLN A 379 23.29 -9.05 0.72
N PHE A 380 22.22 -8.54 0.15
CA PHE A 380 22.07 -8.51 -1.30
C PHE A 380 22.20 -7.11 -1.91
N LYS A 381 22.46 -6.10 -1.10
CA LYS A 381 22.48 -4.68 -1.48
C LYS A 381 23.40 -4.39 -2.68
N GLU A 382 24.63 -4.90 -2.64
CA GLU A 382 25.61 -4.68 -3.72
C GLU A 382 25.16 -5.38 -5.01
N ARG A 383 24.65 -6.60 -4.91
CA ARG A 383 24.12 -7.35 -6.05
C ARG A 383 22.91 -6.62 -6.66
N ILE A 384 22.00 -6.16 -5.82
CA ILE A 384 20.79 -5.43 -6.26
C ILE A 384 21.19 -4.11 -6.94
N ALA A 385 22.16 -3.40 -6.39
CA ALA A 385 22.68 -2.17 -6.99
C ALA A 385 23.43 -2.41 -8.31
N GLY A 386 24.11 -3.56 -8.42
CA GLY A 386 24.80 -4.00 -9.66
C GLY A 386 23.87 -4.70 -10.66
N GLU A 387 22.54 -4.66 -10.44
CA GLU A 387 21.54 -5.34 -11.26
C GLU A 387 21.63 -6.89 -11.29
N ASP A 388 22.47 -7.49 -10.46
CA ASP A 388 22.54 -8.91 -10.22
C ASP A 388 21.52 -9.31 -9.12
N ILE A 389 20.27 -9.55 -9.52
CA ILE A 389 19.17 -9.75 -8.61
C ILE A 389 19.14 -11.18 -8.09
N PRO A 390 19.12 -11.37 -6.75
CA PRO A 390 18.93 -12.69 -6.18
C PRO A 390 17.64 -13.33 -6.68
N THR A 391 17.75 -14.57 -7.11
CA THR A 391 16.58 -15.39 -7.48
C THR A 391 15.75 -15.75 -6.24
N ASP A 392 14.51 -16.10 -6.44
CA ASP A 392 13.65 -16.62 -5.36
C ASP A 392 14.25 -17.81 -4.62
N GLY A 393 14.91 -18.69 -5.37
CA GLY A 393 15.61 -19.83 -4.79
C GLY A 393 16.68 -19.37 -3.81
N GLU A 394 17.52 -18.42 -4.19
CA GLU A 394 18.57 -17.85 -3.34
C GLU A 394 18.01 -17.14 -2.11
N LEU A 395 16.97 -16.33 -2.28
CA LEU A 395 16.30 -15.64 -1.16
C LEU A 395 15.64 -16.62 -0.20
N THR A 396 15.02 -17.67 -0.72
CA THR A 396 14.38 -18.72 0.09
C THR A 396 15.44 -19.55 0.83
N GLU A 397 16.51 -19.93 0.14
CA GLU A 397 17.61 -20.69 0.75
C GLU A 397 18.32 -19.86 1.82
N PHE A 398 18.59 -18.61 1.55
CA PHE A 398 19.18 -17.70 2.52
C PHE A 398 18.29 -17.55 3.77
N ALA A 399 16.98 -17.36 3.59
CA ALA A 399 16.04 -17.28 4.70
C ALA A 399 16.00 -18.57 5.54
N ARG A 400 16.06 -19.74 4.89
CA ARG A 400 16.16 -21.05 5.58
C ARG A 400 17.46 -21.18 6.36
N ASN A 401 18.57 -20.77 5.78
CA ASN A 401 19.88 -20.84 6.41
C ASN A 401 19.96 -19.96 7.65
N VAL A 402 19.41 -18.75 7.59
CA VAL A 402 19.33 -17.86 8.75
C VAL A 402 18.41 -18.42 9.81
N LYS A 403 17.22 -18.91 9.45
CA LYS A 403 16.34 -19.58 10.40
C LYS A 403 17.05 -20.75 11.09
N SER A 404 17.72 -21.58 10.31
CA SER A 404 18.51 -22.71 10.86
C SER A 404 19.64 -22.24 11.79
N ALA A 405 20.31 -21.14 11.48
CA ALA A 405 21.36 -20.57 12.33
C ALA A 405 20.78 -20.00 13.64
N ILE A 406 19.65 -19.33 13.57
CA ILE A 406 18.92 -18.82 14.75
C ILE A 406 18.50 -19.99 15.64
N ASP A 407 17.89 -21.02 15.06
CA ASP A 407 17.42 -22.20 15.80
C ASP A 407 18.59 -22.98 16.46
N LYS A 408 19.73 -23.09 15.77
CA LYS A 408 20.92 -23.79 16.30
C LYS A 408 21.65 -23.02 17.39
N ASN A 409 21.68 -21.71 17.32
CA ASN A 409 22.47 -20.90 18.26
C ASN A 409 21.65 -20.42 19.45
N GLY A 410 20.36 -20.79 19.54
CA GLY A 410 19.48 -20.35 20.61
C GLY A 410 19.33 -18.82 20.64
N ILE A 411 19.55 -18.15 19.52
CA ILE A 411 19.38 -16.69 19.42
C ILE A 411 17.90 -16.43 19.60
N THR A 412 17.57 -16.00 20.80
CA THR A 412 16.23 -15.53 21.11
C THR A 412 15.95 -14.24 20.32
N ARG A 413 14.71 -13.89 20.19
CA ARG A 413 14.25 -12.71 19.44
C ARG A 413 14.77 -11.38 19.95
N ASP A 414 15.42 -11.38 21.07
CA ASP A 414 16.00 -10.23 21.74
C ASP A 414 17.38 -9.83 21.18
N THR A 415 17.84 -10.47 20.08
CA THR A 415 19.10 -10.11 19.40
C THR A 415 18.92 -9.72 17.95
#